data_08eadc124ebc5d12183fb85036d7f7db
#
_entry.id   08eadc124ebc5d12183fb85036d7f7db
#
_cell.length_a   1.000
_cell.length_b   1.000
_cell.length_c   1.000
_cell.angle_alpha   90.00
_cell.angle_beta   90.00
_cell.angle_gamma   90.00
#
_symmetry.space_group_name_H-M   'P 1'
#
loop_
_entity.id
_entity.type
_entity.pdbx_description
1 polymer ?
#
loop_
_entity_poly.entity_id
_entity_poly.type
_entity_poly.pdbx_seq_one_letter_code
_entity_poly.pdbx_strand_id
1 'polypeptide(L)'
;ELLALGANDLQIGRRMVSFTGDKELLYKANFHCRTALRILKPIYHFKAKDADTVYKEVKKVEWEKYLSLDKTFAIDSVIYSEDFNHSKFVAYRTKDAIVDYFIEKFKKRPSVRVNNPDLYINIHISHNDCTLSIDSSGESLHKRGYRVDQTEAPLNEVLAAGMILKTGWKGESNFVDPMCG
;
A
#
# COMPACT_ATOMS: atom_id res chain seq x y z
N GLU A 1 3.44 15.50 -8.92
CA GLU A 1 2.44 15.69 -7.85
C GLU A 1 3.15 15.85 -6.49
N LEU A 2 3.96 14.88 -6.04
CA LEU A 2 4.60 14.90 -4.72
C LEU A 2 5.48 16.13 -4.47
N LEU A 3 6.29 16.55 -5.45
CA LEU A 3 7.10 17.79 -5.33
C LEU A 3 6.23 19.01 -5.07
N ALA A 4 5.10 19.14 -5.77
CA ALA A 4 4.17 20.24 -5.58
C ALA A 4 3.49 20.24 -4.20
N LEU A 5 3.50 19.10 -3.51
CA LEU A 5 2.97 18.95 -2.16
C LEU A 5 4.04 19.18 -1.07
N GLY A 6 5.29 19.40 -1.44
CA GLY A 6 6.41 19.63 -0.52
C GLY A 6 7.17 18.37 -0.10
N ALA A 7 7.07 17.27 -0.88
CA ALA A 7 7.84 16.07 -0.61
C ALA A 7 9.33 16.27 -0.86
N ASN A 8 10.17 15.67 -0.02
CA ASN A 8 11.62 15.65 -0.12
C ASN A 8 12.13 14.26 -0.53
N ASP A 9 13.40 14.19 -0.92
CA ASP A 9 14.15 12.94 -1.19
C ASP A 9 13.44 11.98 -2.13
N LEU A 10 12.85 12.51 -3.22
CA LEU A 10 12.11 11.67 -4.16
C LEU A 10 13.05 10.70 -4.89
N GLN A 11 12.71 9.43 -4.84
CA GLN A 11 13.40 8.38 -5.59
C GLN A 11 12.40 7.61 -6.44
N ILE A 12 12.67 7.56 -7.74
CA ILE A 12 11.84 6.82 -8.70
C ILE A 12 12.30 5.37 -8.74
N GLY A 13 11.42 4.47 -8.33
CA GLY A 13 11.62 3.03 -8.44
C GLY A 13 10.73 2.41 -9.53
N ARG A 14 10.78 1.10 -9.65
CA ARG A 14 9.91 0.36 -10.57
C ARG A 14 8.47 0.36 -10.04
N ARG A 15 7.55 1.07 -10.72
CA ARG A 15 6.14 1.22 -10.34
C ARG A 15 5.90 1.86 -8.97
N MET A 16 6.88 2.58 -8.46
CA MET A 16 6.80 3.27 -7.18
C MET A 16 7.61 4.55 -7.18
N VAL A 17 7.26 5.46 -6.31
CA VAL A 17 8.07 6.63 -5.95
C VAL A 17 8.16 6.65 -4.43
N SER A 18 9.38 6.65 -3.89
CA SER A 18 9.60 6.90 -2.46
C SER A 18 9.88 8.38 -2.22
N PHE A 19 9.49 8.86 -1.07
CA PHE A 19 9.67 10.24 -0.65
C PHE A 19 9.73 10.35 0.87
N THR A 20 10.30 11.44 1.34
CA THR A 20 10.35 11.81 2.75
C THR A 20 9.42 12.98 3.03
N GLY A 21 8.73 12.91 4.17
CA GLY A 21 7.84 13.97 4.63
C GLY A 21 7.24 13.68 5.99
N ASP A 22 6.52 14.64 6.51
CA ASP A 22 5.83 14.56 7.78
C ASP A 22 4.43 13.91 7.66
N LYS A 23 3.70 13.88 8.76
CA LYS A 23 2.33 13.33 8.79
C LYS A 23 1.35 14.15 7.96
N GLU A 24 1.54 15.47 7.89
CA GLU A 24 0.71 16.36 7.08
C GLU A 24 0.88 16.02 5.60
N LEU A 25 2.12 15.84 5.14
CA LEU A 25 2.41 15.42 3.77
C LEU A 25 1.80 14.06 3.45
N LEU A 26 1.80 13.10 4.40
CA LEU A 26 1.16 11.80 4.21
C LEU A 26 -0.35 11.95 3.89
N TYR A 27 -1.05 12.82 4.63
CA TYR A 27 -2.46 13.11 4.35
C TYR A 27 -2.65 13.86 3.02
N LYS A 28 -1.81 14.88 2.74
CA LYS A 28 -1.84 15.60 1.46
C LYS A 28 -1.63 14.65 0.28
N ALA A 29 -0.67 13.73 0.37
CA ALA A 29 -0.41 12.75 -0.68
C ALA A 29 -1.63 11.84 -0.92
N ASN A 30 -2.27 11.32 0.13
CA ASN A 30 -3.49 10.53 0.00
C ASN A 30 -4.64 11.32 -0.64
N PHE A 31 -4.78 12.59 -0.31
CA PHE A 31 -5.88 13.43 -0.79
C PHE A 31 -5.65 13.93 -2.22
N HIS A 32 -4.46 14.41 -2.54
CA HIS A 32 -4.19 15.14 -3.78
C HIS A 32 -3.56 14.31 -4.90
N CYS A 33 -2.82 13.21 -4.59
CA CYS A 33 -2.20 12.40 -5.64
C CYS A 33 -3.26 11.63 -6.44
N ARG A 34 -3.34 11.89 -7.73
CA ARG A 34 -4.26 11.24 -8.67
C ARG A 34 -3.64 10.04 -9.38
N THR A 35 -2.31 9.96 -9.38
CA THR A 35 -1.55 8.89 -10.05
C THR A 35 -1.06 7.79 -9.11
N ALA A 36 -1.38 7.87 -7.82
CA ALA A 36 -1.07 6.84 -6.84
C ALA A 36 -2.24 5.88 -6.62
N LEU A 37 -1.96 4.60 -6.57
CA LEU A 37 -2.93 3.57 -6.15
C LEU A 37 -2.98 3.43 -4.64
N ARG A 38 -1.83 3.55 -3.98
CA ARG A 38 -1.65 3.42 -2.53
C ARG A 38 -0.53 4.32 -2.05
N ILE A 39 -0.64 4.78 -0.82
CA ILE A 39 0.41 5.48 -0.09
C ILE A 39 0.81 4.60 1.10
N LEU A 40 2.00 4.03 1.03
CA LEU A 40 2.52 3.10 2.01
C LEU A 40 3.52 3.80 2.93
N LYS A 41 3.38 3.60 4.23
CA LYS A 41 4.34 4.06 5.24
C LYS A 41 5.20 2.88 5.71
N PRO A 42 6.47 2.78 5.30
CA PRO A 42 7.37 1.74 5.81
C PRO A 42 7.53 1.84 7.33
N ILE A 43 7.50 0.70 8.02
CA ILE A 43 7.66 0.62 9.46
C ILE A 43 8.81 -0.29 9.88
N TYR A 44 9.19 -1.27 9.04
CA TYR A 44 10.26 -2.19 9.34
C TYR A 44 10.90 -2.75 8.07
N HIS A 45 12.24 -2.82 8.07
CA HIS A 45 13.03 -3.41 6.98
C HIS A 45 13.88 -4.55 7.53
N PHE A 46 13.93 -5.66 6.80
CA PHE A 46 14.72 -6.83 7.17
C PHE A 46 15.08 -7.65 5.93
N LYS A 47 15.92 -8.66 6.12
CA LYS A 47 16.26 -9.64 5.06
C LYS A 47 15.70 -11.01 5.42
N ALA A 48 15.11 -11.68 4.44
CA ALA A 48 14.63 -13.05 4.57
C ALA A 48 14.80 -13.82 3.26
N LYS A 49 15.08 -15.12 3.37
CA LYS A 49 15.14 -16.06 2.24
C LYS A 49 13.99 -17.09 2.25
N ASP A 50 13.24 -17.13 3.32
CA ASP A 50 12.14 -18.07 3.53
C ASP A 50 11.06 -17.45 4.41
N ALA A 51 9.88 -18.06 4.37
CA ALA A 51 8.72 -17.58 5.08
C ALA A 51 8.82 -17.74 6.61
N ASP A 52 9.65 -18.64 7.13
CA ASP A 52 9.87 -18.80 8.56
C ASP A 52 10.76 -17.69 9.11
N THR A 53 11.73 -17.24 8.31
CA THR A 53 12.51 -16.04 8.63
C THR A 53 11.61 -14.80 8.61
N VAL A 54 10.71 -14.66 7.62
CA VAL A 54 9.69 -13.59 7.61
C VAL A 54 8.87 -13.62 8.89
N TYR A 55 8.35 -14.77 9.29
CA TYR A 55 7.59 -14.91 10.54
C TYR A 55 8.38 -14.42 11.76
N LYS A 56 9.63 -14.86 11.91
CA LYS A 56 10.49 -14.48 13.04
C LYS A 56 10.77 -12.97 13.09
N GLU A 57 11.05 -12.36 11.94
CA GLU A 57 11.33 -10.93 11.86
C GLU A 57 10.07 -10.09 12.08
N VAL A 58 8.96 -10.45 11.48
CA VAL A 58 7.67 -9.76 11.67
C VAL A 58 7.22 -9.80 13.13
N LYS A 59 7.48 -10.89 13.84
CA LYS A 59 7.14 -11.04 15.25
C LYS A 59 7.94 -10.14 16.20
N LYS A 60 9.09 -9.60 15.77
CA LYS A 60 9.90 -8.65 16.56
C LYS A 60 9.30 -7.24 16.58
N VAL A 61 8.39 -6.93 15.66
CA VAL A 61 7.76 -5.61 15.60
C VAL A 61 6.80 -5.42 16.77
N GLU A 62 6.85 -4.26 17.41
CA GLU A 62 5.94 -3.89 18.50
C GLU A 62 4.57 -3.52 17.93
N TRP A 63 3.76 -4.53 17.62
CA TRP A 63 2.50 -4.38 16.88
C TRP A 63 1.45 -3.54 17.60
N GLU A 64 1.48 -3.47 18.92
CA GLU A 64 0.55 -2.63 19.72
C GLU A 64 0.69 -1.13 19.42
N LYS A 65 1.80 -0.69 18.81
CA LYS A 65 1.95 0.70 18.32
C LYS A 65 1.09 1.00 17.11
N TYR A 66 0.64 -0.03 16.38
CA TYR A 66 -0.05 0.11 15.11
C TYR A 66 -1.46 -0.49 15.12
N LEU A 67 -1.69 -1.53 15.91
CA LEU A 67 -2.91 -2.31 15.93
C LEU A 67 -3.34 -2.58 17.38
N SER A 68 -4.59 -2.32 17.69
CA SER A 68 -5.21 -2.68 18.96
C SER A 68 -6.07 -3.94 18.83
N LEU A 69 -6.38 -4.59 19.96
CA LEU A 69 -7.11 -5.87 19.98
C LEU A 69 -8.57 -5.78 19.50
N ASP A 70 -9.16 -4.60 19.54
CA ASP A 70 -10.52 -4.29 19.07
C ASP A 70 -10.59 -4.00 17.56
N LYS A 71 -9.43 -3.85 16.91
CA LYS A 71 -9.30 -3.53 15.50
C LYS A 71 -9.08 -4.78 14.65
N THR A 72 -9.53 -4.68 13.41
CA THR A 72 -9.34 -5.71 12.39
C THR A 72 -8.18 -5.36 11.47
N PHE A 73 -7.48 -6.37 10.92
CA PHE A 73 -6.40 -6.14 9.98
C PHE A 73 -6.43 -7.11 8.81
N ALA A 74 -5.77 -6.73 7.72
CA ALA A 74 -5.49 -7.59 6.58
C ALA A 74 -4.03 -7.43 6.13
N ILE A 75 -3.51 -8.48 5.49
CA ILE A 75 -2.17 -8.49 4.91
C ILE A 75 -2.29 -8.53 3.39
N ASP A 76 -1.59 -7.62 2.73
CA ASP A 76 -1.32 -7.65 1.31
C ASP A 76 0.16 -7.95 1.08
N SER A 77 0.49 -8.78 0.11
CA SER A 77 1.87 -9.19 -0.16
C SER A 77 2.22 -9.04 -1.63
N VAL A 78 3.34 -8.36 -1.88
CA VAL A 78 3.91 -8.17 -3.20
C VAL A 78 5.33 -8.75 -3.22
N ILE A 79 5.56 -9.74 -4.07
CA ILE A 79 6.80 -10.51 -4.06
C ILE A 79 7.44 -10.52 -5.45
N TYR A 80 8.71 -10.13 -5.49
CA TYR A 80 9.62 -10.22 -6.63
C TYR A 80 10.89 -10.95 -6.19
N SER A 81 10.80 -12.28 -6.06
CA SER A 81 11.88 -13.12 -5.56
C SER A 81 11.78 -14.52 -6.13
N GLU A 82 12.90 -15.15 -6.37
CA GLU A 82 12.99 -16.56 -6.76
C GLU A 82 12.90 -17.50 -5.55
N ASP A 83 13.24 -17.00 -4.36
CA ASP A 83 13.20 -17.78 -3.11
C ASP A 83 11.78 -17.95 -2.54
N PHE A 84 10.83 -17.11 -2.99
CA PHE A 84 9.45 -17.12 -2.50
C PHE A 84 8.45 -17.50 -3.60
N ASN A 85 8.03 -18.75 -3.64
CA ASN A 85 7.16 -19.28 -4.69
C ASN A 85 5.68 -18.91 -4.54
N HIS A 86 5.22 -18.51 -3.34
CA HIS A 86 3.81 -18.26 -3.06
C HIS A 86 3.59 -17.01 -2.21
N SER A 87 3.11 -15.94 -2.83
CA SER A 87 2.81 -14.67 -2.13
C SER A 87 1.77 -14.85 -1.02
N LYS A 88 0.72 -15.64 -1.27
CA LYS A 88 -0.30 -15.93 -0.25
C LYS A 88 0.27 -16.61 1.00
N PHE A 89 1.26 -17.47 0.84
CA PHE A 89 1.89 -18.15 1.98
C PHE A 89 2.67 -17.16 2.85
N VAL A 90 3.39 -16.22 2.22
CA VAL A 90 4.08 -15.14 2.95
C VAL A 90 3.08 -14.26 3.71
N ALA A 91 1.95 -13.92 3.08
CA ALA A 91 0.89 -13.17 3.75
C ALA A 91 0.34 -13.92 4.97
N TYR A 92 0.12 -15.24 4.85
CA TYR A 92 -0.32 -16.06 5.99
C TYR A 92 0.72 -16.12 7.10
N ARG A 93 1.99 -16.31 6.78
CA ARG A 93 3.06 -16.32 7.79
C ARG A 93 3.23 -14.96 8.48
N THR A 94 3.08 -13.86 7.74
CA THR A 94 3.05 -12.51 8.28
C THR A 94 1.87 -12.33 9.25
N LYS A 95 0.67 -12.77 8.83
CA LYS A 95 -0.54 -12.76 9.68
C LYS A 95 -0.32 -13.59 10.96
N ASP A 96 0.20 -14.81 10.85
CA ASP A 96 0.43 -15.68 11.98
C ASP A 96 1.41 -15.04 12.98
N ALA A 97 2.48 -14.42 12.51
CA ALA A 97 3.45 -13.71 13.35
C ALA A 97 2.79 -12.59 14.17
N ILE A 98 1.91 -11.81 13.56
CA ILE A 98 1.16 -10.74 14.23
C ILE A 98 0.20 -11.33 15.28
N VAL A 99 -0.58 -12.35 14.90
CA VAL A 99 -1.53 -13.01 15.80
C VAL A 99 -0.81 -13.60 17.00
N ASP A 100 0.28 -14.33 16.77
CA ASP A 100 1.06 -14.97 17.84
C ASP A 100 1.74 -13.96 18.77
N TYR A 101 2.22 -12.82 18.22
CA TYR A 101 2.69 -11.70 19.02
C TYR A 101 1.65 -11.25 20.04
N PHE A 102 0.41 -11.03 19.61
CA PHE A 102 -0.67 -10.60 20.51
C PHE A 102 -1.10 -11.70 21.49
N ILE A 103 -1.15 -12.97 21.05
CA ILE A 103 -1.47 -14.09 21.93
C ILE A 103 -0.43 -14.23 23.05
N GLU A 104 0.85 -14.16 22.72
CA GLU A 104 1.92 -14.28 23.71
C GLU A 104 1.88 -13.15 24.73
N LYS A 105 1.70 -11.92 24.27
CA LYS A 105 1.77 -10.72 25.11
C LYS A 105 0.47 -10.44 25.89
N PHE A 106 -0.68 -10.64 25.26
CA PHE A 106 -1.98 -10.20 25.79
C PHE A 106 -2.97 -11.35 26.02
N LYS A 107 -2.62 -12.60 25.67
CA LYS A 107 -3.50 -13.78 25.72
C LYS A 107 -4.79 -13.64 24.91
N LYS A 108 -4.79 -12.72 23.97
CA LYS A 108 -5.90 -12.43 23.03
C LYS A 108 -5.31 -12.16 21.64
N ARG A 109 -6.11 -12.33 20.62
CA ARG A 109 -5.69 -12.04 19.25
C ARG A 109 -6.58 -10.98 18.60
N PRO A 110 -6.03 -10.10 17.72
CA PRO A 110 -6.83 -9.22 16.88
C PRO A 110 -7.57 -10.04 15.80
N SER A 111 -8.67 -9.51 15.31
CA SER A 111 -9.45 -10.15 14.25
C SER A 111 -8.87 -9.85 12.86
N VAL A 112 -8.88 -10.86 11.99
CA VAL A 112 -8.51 -10.70 10.58
C VAL A 112 -9.77 -10.46 9.76
N ARG A 113 -9.76 -9.43 8.92
CA ARG A 113 -10.88 -9.10 8.04
C ARG A 113 -10.32 -8.67 6.68
N VAL A 114 -10.60 -9.43 5.64
CA VAL A 114 -10.07 -9.19 4.30
C VAL A 114 -10.71 -7.97 3.64
N ASN A 115 -12.01 -7.81 3.81
CA ASN A 115 -12.77 -6.70 3.23
C ASN A 115 -12.96 -5.60 4.27
N ASN A 116 -12.56 -4.38 3.95
CA ASN A 116 -12.63 -3.21 4.83
C ASN A 116 -12.08 -3.47 6.25
N PRO A 117 -10.81 -3.89 6.41
CA PRO A 117 -10.18 -3.92 7.72
C PRO A 117 -9.92 -2.50 8.23
N ASP A 118 -9.72 -2.38 9.54
CA ASP A 118 -9.29 -1.12 10.15
C ASP A 118 -7.83 -0.78 9.80
N LEU A 119 -7.02 -1.80 9.52
CA LEU A 119 -5.61 -1.64 9.16
C LEU A 119 -5.22 -2.58 8.02
N TYR A 120 -4.70 -2.01 6.94
CA TYR A 120 -4.00 -2.77 5.90
C TYR A 120 -2.49 -2.74 6.16
N ILE A 121 -1.88 -3.91 6.15
CA ILE A 121 -0.44 -4.09 6.27
C ILE A 121 0.06 -4.67 4.96
N ASN A 122 1.07 -4.03 4.38
CA ASN A 122 1.71 -4.51 3.16
C ASN A 122 3.08 -5.09 3.49
N ILE A 123 3.38 -6.27 2.95
CA ILE A 123 4.73 -6.83 2.92
C ILE A 123 5.21 -6.88 1.48
N HIS A 124 6.27 -6.14 1.20
CA HIS A 124 6.95 -6.14 -0.09
C HIS A 124 8.28 -6.86 0.03
N ILE A 125 8.52 -7.84 -0.85
CA ILE A 125 9.78 -8.57 -0.93
C ILE A 125 10.38 -8.38 -2.32
N SER A 126 11.60 -7.86 -2.36
CA SER A 126 12.40 -7.75 -3.57
C SER A 126 13.69 -8.54 -3.37
N HIS A 127 13.84 -9.65 -4.09
CA HIS A 127 14.86 -10.66 -3.81
C HIS A 127 14.78 -11.12 -2.34
N ASN A 128 15.70 -10.69 -1.50
CA ASN A 128 15.75 -11.00 -0.07
C ASN A 128 15.43 -9.80 0.83
N ASP A 129 15.26 -8.61 0.23
CA ASP A 129 14.95 -7.39 0.98
C ASP A 129 13.44 -7.28 1.20
N CYS A 130 13.06 -7.29 2.46
CA CYS A 130 11.69 -7.27 2.92
C CYS A 130 11.36 -5.93 3.56
N THR A 131 10.24 -5.35 3.17
CA THR A 131 9.71 -4.12 3.75
C THR A 131 8.29 -4.34 4.24
N LEU A 132 8.06 -4.11 5.53
CA LEU A 132 6.73 -3.99 6.10
C LEU A 132 6.27 -2.54 6.07
N SER A 133 5.04 -2.32 5.63
CA SER A 133 4.45 -0.98 5.55
C SER A 133 3.02 -0.99 6.05
N ILE A 134 2.60 0.12 6.64
CA ILE A 134 1.19 0.42 6.88
C ILE A 134 0.65 1.10 5.62
N ASP A 135 -0.46 0.60 5.10
CA ASP A 135 -1.19 1.27 4.03
C ASP A 135 -2.05 2.39 4.64
N SER A 136 -1.70 3.63 4.31
CA SER A 136 -2.42 4.81 4.80
C SER A 136 -3.63 5.18 3.94
N SER A 137 -3.82 4.49 2.80
CA SER A 137 -4.89 4.81 1.84
C SER A 137 -6.21 4.13 2.19
N GLY A 138 -6.17 2.99 2.91
CA GLY A 138 -7.32 2.14 3.13
C GLY A 138 -7.72 1.43 1.84
N GLU A 139 -8.80 1.84 1.18
CA GLU A 139 -9.11 1.38 -0.17
C GLU A 139 -8.14 1.96 -1.20
N SER A 140 -8.02 1.26 -2.33
CA SER A 140 -7.19 1.74 -3.43
C SER A 140 -7.67 3.09 -3.97
N LEU A 141 -6.76 4.05 -4.10
CA LEU A 141 -7.06 5.45 -4.43
C LEU A 141 -7.68 5.67 -5.82
N HIS A 142 -7.70 4.67 -6.70
CA HIS A 142 -8.49 4.76 -7.94
C HIS A 142 -10.00 4.77 -7.69
N LYS A 143 -10.46 4.24 -6.56
CA LYS A 143 -11.88 4.19 -6.19
C LYS A 143 -12.34 5.48 -5.51
N ARG A 144 -12.07 6.64 -6.11
CA ARG A 144 -12.47 7.94 -5.54
C ARG A 144 -13.92 8.34 -5.84
N GLY A 145 -14.65 7.50 -6.60
CA GLY A 145 -16.04 7.76 -6.91
C GLY A 145 -16.28 8.84 -7.97
N TYR A 146 -15.29 9.14 -8.81
CA TYR A 146 -15.45 10.10 -9.92
C TYR A 146 -16.35 9.57 -11.03
N ARG A 147 -16.40 8.25 -11.18
CA ARG A 147 -17.17 7.60 -12.23
C ARG A 147 -18.60 7.37 -11.77
N VAL A 148 -19.54 7.94 -12.53
CA VAL A 148 -21.00 7.80 -12.29
C VAL A 148 -21.51 6.55 -13.02
N ASP A 149 -21.11 6.37 -14.28
CA ASP A 149 -21.48 5.23 -15.12
C ASP A 149 -20.26 4.36 -15.42
N GLN A 150 -20.49 3.06 -15.56
CA GLN A 150 -19.43 2.08 -15.86
C GLN A 150 -19.72 1.34 -17.17
N THR A 151 -18.73 1.27 -18.05
CA THR A 151 -18.70 0.37 -19.19
C THR A 151 -18.19 -1.01 -18.75
N GLU A 152 -18.28 -2.03 -19.63
CA GLU A 152 -17.81 -3.39 -19.32
C GLU A 152 -16.32 -3.47 -18.95
N ALA A 153 -15.47 -2.61 -19.56
CA ALA A 153 -14.02 -2.60 -19.33
C ALA A 153 -13.49 -1.15 -19.19
N PRO A 154 -13.78 -0.46 -18.09
CA PRO A 154 -13.41 0.94 -17.92
C PRO A 154 -11.89 1.10 -17.73
N LEU A 155 -11.32 2.15 -18.33
CA LEU A 155 -9.93 2.55 -18.08
C LEU A 155 -9.74 2.87 -16.58
N ASN A 156 -8.64 2.40 -16.00
CA ASN A 156 -8.31 2.70 -14.61
C ASN A 156 -8.12 4.21 -14.42
N GLU A 157 -8.75 4.79 -13.40
CA GLU A 157 -8.78 6.23 -13.15
C GLU A 157 -7.39 6.82 -12.88
N VAL A 158 -6.52 6.07 -12.21
CA VAL A 158 -5.12 6.46 -11.96
C VAL A 158 -4.33 6.52 -13.26
N LEU A 159 -4.56 5.56 -14.17
CA LEU A 159 -3.93 5.56 -15.48
C LEU A 159 -4.44 6.74 -16.33
N ALA A 160 -5.75 6.97 -16.37
CA ALA A 160 -6.35 8.10 -17.06
C ALA A 160 -5.79 9.45 -16.55
N ALA A 161 -5.71 9.62 -15.25
CA ALA A 161 -5.10 10.81 -14.64
C ALA A 161 -3.64 10.99 -15.05
N GLY A 162 -2.86 9.91 -15.07
CA GLY A 162 -1.47 9.93 -15.54
C GLY A 162 -1.34 10.32 -17.01
N MET A 163 -2.22 9.83 -17.87
CA MET A 163 -2.27 10.19 -19.29
C MET A 163 -2.59 11.67 -19.48
N ILE A 164 -3.60 12.20 -18.80
CA ILE A 164 -3.97 13.62 -18.86
C ILE A 164 -2.83 14.50 -18.38
N LEU A 165 -2.19 14.16 -17.24
CA LEU A 165 -1.03 14.90 -16.73
C LEU A 165 0.14 14.93 -17.73
N LYS A 166 0.33 13.86 -18.48
CA LYS A 166 1.35 13.77 -19.54
C LYS A 166 1.09 14.68 -20.72
N THR A 167 -0.15 15.06 -21.01
CA THR A 167 -0.47 16.03 -22.07
C THR A 167 -0.05 17.45 -21.73
N GLY A 168 0.19 17.75 -20.44
CA GLY A 168 0.43 19.10 -19.95
C GLY A 168 -0.84 19.97 -19.89
N TRP A 169 -2.01 19.45 -20.21
CA TRP A 169 -3.28 20.18 -20.17
C TRP A 169 -3.63 20.59 -18.74
N LYS A 170 -4.00 21.89 -18.56
CA LYS A 170 -4.30 22.50 -17.25
C LYS A 170 -5.76 22.97 -17.13
N GLY A 171 -6.61 22.64 -18.09
CA GLY A 171 -8.01 23.04 -18.09
C GLY A 171 -8.28 24.36 -18.84
N GLU A 172 -7.27 24.95 -19.49
CA GLU A 172 -7.38 26.24 -20.19
C GLU A 172 -7.96 26.13 -21.61
N SER A 173 -8.04 24.92 -22.15
CA SER A 173 -8.55 24.65 -23.49
C SER A 173 -9.51 23.49 -23.50
N ASN A 174 -10.21 23.27 -24.59
CA ASN A 174 -11.06 22.07 -24.76
C ASN A 174 -10.18 20.81 -24.76
N PHE A 175 -10.67 19.78 -24.09
CA PHE A 175 -10.08 18.44 -24.10
C PHE A 175 -11.08 17.49 -24.77
N VAL A 176 -10.63 16.77 -25.78
CA VAL A 176 -11.48 15.84 -26.54
C VAL A 176 -10.88 14.44 -26.49
N ASP A 177 -11.68 13.48 -26.06
CA ASP A 177 -11.38 12.06 -26.17
C ASP A 177 -12.32 11.46 -27.22
N PRO A 178 -11.83 11.18 -28.45
CA PRO A 178 -12.67 10.64 -29.52
C PRO A 178 -12.98 9.15 -29.34
N MET A 179 -12.39 8.49 -28.36
CA MET A 179 -12.50 7.05 -28.12
C MET A 179 -12.95 6.75 -26.68
N CYS A 180 -13.78 7.61 -26.12
CA CYS A 180 -14.17 7.54 -24.71
C CYS A 180 -15.03 6.32 -24.31
N GLY A 181 -15.53 5.55 -25.28
CA GLY A 181 -16.34 4.35 -25.04
C GLY A 181 -17.83 4.64 -24.80
#